data_152412a8499de83fa155e5c54e2a5a6c
#
_entry.id   152412a8499de83fa155e5c54e2a5a6c
#
_cell.length_a   1.000
_cell.length_b   1.000
_cell.length_c   1.000
_cell.angle_alpha   90.00
_cell.angle_beta   90.00
_cell.angle_gamma   90.00
#
_symmetry.space_group_name_H-M   'P 1'
#
loop_
_entity.id
_entity.type
_entity.pdbx_description
1 polymer ?
#
loop_
_entity_poly.entity_id
_entity_poly.type
_entity_poly.pdbx_seq_one_letter_code
_entity_poly.pdbx_strand_id
1 'polypeptide(L)'
;MMTEKTISDFLANEYKEFAMYSIEGRAIPSVIDGFKPTQRKIIHVSNDIWKNGSEKALKVFQLAGKVASDAFYHHGNASLENAIITMAQRFKNNAALLEEDGQFGSLRSPQAGAPRYIGTKLSENFRLIYKDFELLEYKEEEGESIEPRFFLPIVPTVLLNGSSGIAVGFASNVLNRDIKSIIDACVKVLADKNPGEVKPSLNGFTGEFVQDSENNKRWMIRGKFDRANTSTVKISELPPSMTYEKYEEILDKLVDDKLIVSYDDNCKDNIDYTIKFTRADLDKLDDEKLVKLLKLEESSTEIFSTLDEFGKLMIFENTSDIIKYFVNFRLKYYHKRKQFLLDKMNRELKILSNRGRFIKAIIDGKLKVNNVAKALIIEGIEAMGLDKIDDSYDYLLRMPIYSLTKEMYEKIKEDFLAKKEEIKILEATDPKDM
;
A
#
# COMPACT_ATOMS: atom_id res chain seq x y z
N MET A 1 9.95 -9.29 47.99
CA MET A 1 11.13 -8.38 48.10
C MET A 1 10.98 -7.36 46.96
N MET A 2 10.84 -6.06 47.29
CA MET A 2 11.00 -5.01 46.29
C MET A 2 12.49 -4.96 45.95
N THR A 3 12.84 -5.30 44.74
CA THR A 3 14.20 -5.08 44.22
C THR A 3 14.30 -3.61 43.87
N GLU A 4 15.10 -2.84 44.61
CA GLU A 4 15.45 -1.47 44.22
C GLU A 4 16.25 -1.52 42.92
N LYS A 5 15.73 -0.93 41.85
CA LYS A 5 16.43 -0.72 40.59
C LYS A 5 16.91 0.72 40.50
N THR A 6 18.09 0.95 39.98
CA THR A 6 18.55 2.29 39.71
C THR A 6 17.77 2.86 38.49
N ILE A 7 17.65 4.19 38.39
CA ILE A 7 17.05 4.85 37.22
C ILE A 7 17.83 4.48 35.93
N SER A 8 19.14 4.35 36.04
CA SER A 8 19.99 3.94 34.90
C SER A 8 19.65 2.54 34.41
N ASP A 9 19.46 1.57 35.32
CA ASP A 9 19.10 0.19 34.96
C ASP A 9 17.69 0.13 34.36
N PHE A 10 16.73 0.90 34.91
CA PHE A 10 15.39 1.01 34.35
C PHE A 10 15.40 1.57 32.92
N LEU A 11 16.15 2.65 32.67
CA LEU A 11 16.25 3.25 31.35
C LEU A 11 16.96 2.35 30.34
N ALA A 12 17.99 1.62 30.78
CA ALA A 12 18.76 0.75 29.90
C ALA A 12 18.01 -0.54 29.49
N ASN A 13 17.05 -0.98 30.29
CA ASN A 13 16.31 -2.22 30.07
C ASN A 13 14.83 -1.95 29.75
N GLU A 14 13.98 -1.77 30.74
CA GLU A 14 12.52 -1.73 30.58
C GLU A 14 12.05 -0.57 29.71
N TYR A 15 12.60 0.63 29.92
CA TYR A 15 12.22 1.79 29.10
C TYR A 15 12.71 1.64 27.65
N LYS A 16 13.90 1.09 27.45
CA LYS A 16 14.43 0.83 26.12
C LYS A 16 13.59 -0.21 25.39
N GLU A 17 13.20 -1.32 26.02
CA GLU A 17 12.35 -2.33 25.44
C GLU A 17 10.99 -1.75 25.02
N PHE A 18 10.37 -0.95 25.90
CA PHE A 18 9.11 -0.26 25.59
C PHE A 18 9.28 0.75 24.45
N ALA A 19 10.38 1.50 24.41
CA ALA A 19 10.67 2.44 23.34
C ALA A 19 10.84 1.71 21.99
N MET A 20 11.59 0.64 21.94
CA MET A 20 11.75 -0.18 20.73
C MET A 20 10.41 -0.78 20.28
N TYR A 21 9.64 -1.36 21.21
CA TYR A 21 8.29 -1.84 20.89
C TYR A 21 7.39 -0.73 20.31
N SER A 22 7.43 0.48 20.88
CA SER A 22 6.66 1.63 20.39
C SER A 22 7.08 2.05 18.98
N ILE A 23 8.36 1.99 18.66
CA ILE A 23 8.92 2.34 17.35
C ILE A 23 8.58 1.27 16.31
N GLU A 24 8.99 0.03 16.55
CA GLU A 24 8.91 -1.07 15.57
C GLU A 24 7.49 -1.66 15.50
N GLY A 25 6.84 -1.82 16.64
CA GLY A 25 5.55 -2.52 16.76
C GLY A 25 4.33 -1.66 16.51
N ARG A 26 4.44 -0.31 16.52
CA ARG A 26 3.24 0.53 16.52
C ARG A 26 3.27 1.78 15.65
N ALA A 27 4.31 2.62 15.76
CA ALA A 27 4.20 4.01 15.33
C ALA A 27 4.85 4.31 13.98
N ILE A 28 6.00 3.69 13.70
CA ILE A 28 6.84 4.03 12.55
C ILE A 28 6.52 3.08 11.37
N PRO A 29 6.25 3.62 10.16
CA PRO A 29 5.97 2.81 8.99
C PRO A 29 7.24 2.19 8.40
N SER A 30 7.10 1.07 7.69
CA SER A 30 8.17 0.53 6.85
C SER A 30 8.33 1.36 5.57
N VAL A 31 9.58 1.63 5.18
CA VAL A 31 9.90 2.29 3.90
C VAL A 31 9.55 1.39 2.71
N ILE A 32 9.48 0.07 2.91
CA ILE A 32 9.25 -0.91 1.85
C ILE A 32 7.78 -0.93 1.41
N ASP A 33 6.86 -1.15 2.35
CA ASP A 33 5.43 -1.30 2.03
C ASP A 33 4.54 -0.17 2.55
N GLY A 34 5.13 0.82 3.24
CA GLY A 34 4.40 1.96 3.80
C GLY A 34 3.54 1.62 5.00
N PHE A 35 3.53 0.37 5.47
CA PHE A 35 2.65 -0.09 6.53
C PHE A 35 3.28 -0.01 7.91
N LYS A 36 2.44 0.30 8.88
CA LYS A 36 2.64 -0.07 10.28
C LYS A 36 2.20 -1.53 10.48
N PRO A 37 2.67 -2.21 11.54
CA PRO A 37 2.31 -3.62 11.78
C PRO A 37 0.80 -3.88 11.77
N THR A 38 -0.01 -3.05 12.41
CA THR A 38 -1.47 -3.18 12.41
C THR A 38 -2.06 -3.14 11.00
N GLN A 39 -1.59 -2.22 10.15
CA GLN A 39 -2.06 -2.10 8.77
C GLN A 39 -1.68 -3.32 7.94
N ARG A 40 -0.48 -3.87 8.17
CA ARG A 40 -0.02 -5.08 7.48
C ARG A 40 -0.84 -6.30 7.86
N LYS A 41 -1.21 -6.46 9.14
CA LYS A 41 -2.13 -7.51 9.61
C LYS A 41 -3.52 -7.37 8.95
N ILE A 42 -4.06 -6.14 8.89
CA ILE A 42 -5.35 -5.87 8.23
C ILE A 42 -5.31 -6.30 6.76
N ILE A 43 -4.28 -5.88 6.03
CA ILE A 43 -4.13 -6.19 4.60
C ILE A 43 -3.89 -7.68 4.36
N HIS A 44 -3.12 -8.34 5.21
CA HIS A 44 -2.87 -9.78 5.11
C HIS A 44 -4.19 -10.57 5.17
N VAL A 45 -4.97 -10.37 6.22
CA VAL A 45 -6.26 -11.05 6.39
C VAL A 45 -7.26 -10.64 5.30
N SER A 46 -7.28 -9.36 4.92
CA SER A 46 -8.12 -8.87 3.82
C SER A 46 -7.77 -9.56 2.50
N ASN A 47 -6.48 -9.70 2.19
CA ASN A 47 -6.05 -10.39 0.98
C ASN A 47 -6.48 -11.87 0.97
N ASP A 48 -6.39 -12.56 2.10
CA ASP A 48 -6.83 -13.95 2.21
C ASP A 48 -8.33 -14.12 2.05
N ILE A 49 -9.13 -13.21 2.58
CA ILE A 49 -10.59 -13.22 2.43
C ILE A 49 -11.00 -13.01 0.97
N TRP A 50 -10.37 -12.06 0.28
CA TRP A 50 -10.78 -11.63 -1.05
C TRP A 50 -9.91 -12.11 -2.21
N LYS A 51 -8.91 -12.95 -1.97
CA LYS A 51 -7.99 -13.48 -3.01
C LYS A 51 -8.70 -14.18 -4.18
N ASN A 52 -9.86 -14.80 -3.92
CA ASN A 52 -10.63 -15.55 -4.92
C ASN A 52 -11.68 -14.70 -5.63
N GLY A 53 -11.63 -13.37 -5.54
CA GLY A 53 -12.54 -12.47 -6.24
C GLY A 53 -13.94 -12.37 -5.62
N SER A 54 -14.11 -12.73 -4.33
CA SER A 54 -15.36 -12.47 -3.62
C SER A 54 -15.62 -10.95 -3.59
N GLU A 55 -16.80 -10.53 -4.05
CA GLU A 55 -17.19 -9.11 -4.05
C GLU A 55 -17.95 -8.68 -2.79
N LYS A 56 -18.25 -9.60 -1.90
CA LYS A 56 -19.05 -9.31 -0.71
C LYS A 56 -18.23 -8.53 0.32
N ALA A 57 -18.66 -7.28 0.59
CA ALA A 57 -18.11 -6.49 1.68
C ALA A 57 -18.41 -7.12 3.05
N LEU A 58 -17.51 -6.96 4.00
CA LEU A 58 -17.70 -7.28 5.40
C LEU A 58 -17.93 -5.98 6.19
N LYS A 59 -18.71 -6.06 7.27
CA LYS A 59 -18.77 -4.93 8.21
C LYS A 59 -17.42 -4.71 8.86
N VAL A 60 -17.07 -3.45 9.12
CA VAL A 60 -15.76 -3.07 9.68
C VAL A 60 -15.47 -3.86 10.97
N PHE A 61 -16.46 -3.98 11.87
CA PHE A 61 -16.29 -4.73 13.11
C PHE A 61 -16.07 -6.24 12.86
N GLN A 62 -16.67 -6.81 11.80
CA GLN A 62 -16.47 -8.23 11.44
C GLN A 62 -15.07 -8.47 10.90
N LEU A 63 -14.56 -7.55 10.06
CA LEU A 63 -13.19 -7.61 9.57
C LEU A 63 -12.21 -7.47 10.73
N ALA A 64 -12.45 -6.53 11.66
CA ALA A 64 -11.62 -6.35 12.84
C ALA A 64 -11.55 -7.64 13.68
N GLY A 65 -12.69 -8.31 13.91
CA GLY A 65 -12.73 -9.59 14.62
C GLY A 65 -11.90 -10.69 13.93
N LYS A 66 -11.98 -10.77 12.60
CA LYS A 66 -11.15 -11.71 11.80
C LYS A 66 -9.67 -11.39 11.90
N VAL A 67 -9.29 -10.13 11.77
CA VAL A 67 -7.88 -9.71 11.90
C VAL A 67 -7.35 -10.00 13.30
N ALA A 68 -8.16 -9.80 14.33
CA ALA A 68 -7.76 -10.11 15.70
C ALA A 68 -7.51 -11.61 15.92
N SER A 69 -8.36 -12.47 15.33
CA SER A 69 -8.22 -13.93 15.39
C SER A 69 -7.08 -14.42 14.49
N ASP A 70 -7.14 -14.10 13.20
CA ASP A 70 -6.35 -14.79 12.17
C ASP A 70 -4.91 -14.21 12.02
N ALA A 71 -4.64 -13.03 12.58
CA ALA A 71 -3.32 -12.41 12.58
C ALA A 71 -2.79 -12.08 14.00
N PHE A 72 -3.33 -12.69 15.04
CA PHE A 72 -2.89 -12.55 16.44
C PHE A 72 -2.71 -11.07 16.86
N TYR A 73 -3.80 -10.27 16.72
CA TYR A 73 -3.76 -8.86 17.10
C TYR A 73 -4.13 -8.68 18.58
N HIS A 74 -3.14 -8.38 19.42
CA HIS A 74 -3.25 -8.33 20.89
C HIS A 74 -3.65 -6.98 21.47
N HIS A 75 -4.27 -6.08 20.67
CA HIS A 75 -4.71 -4.75 21.14
C HIS A 75 -6.23 -4.58 21.03
N GLY A 76 -6.76 -3.47 21.56
CA GLY A 76 -8.19 -3.22 21.59
C GLY A 76 -8.86 -3.11 20.22
N ASN A 77 -10.04 -3.68 20.05
CA ASN A 77 -10.80 -3.72 18.80
C ASN A 77 -11.09 -2.32 18.23
N ALA A 78 -11.39 -1.32 19.08
CA ALA A 78 -11.65 0.05 18.61
C ALA A 78 -10.46 0.66 17.85
N SER A 79 -9.22 0.36 18.26
CA SER A 79 -8.02 0.79 17.55
C SER A 79 -7.91 0.15 16.17
N LEU A 80 -8.26 -1.12 16.07
CA LEU A 80 -8.25 -1.88 14.82
C LEU A 80 -9.36 -1.41 13.86
N GLU A 81 -10.56 -1.21 14.36
CA GLU A 81 -11.69 -0.64 13.61
C GLU A 81 -11.35 0.74 13.04
N ASN A 82 -10.75 1.62 13.84
CA ASN A 82 -10.29 2.93 13.38
C ASN A 82 -9.18 2.85 12.34
N ALA A 83 -8.26 1.88 12.44
CA ALA A 83 -7.24 1.65 11.44
C ALA A 83 -7.86 1.19 10.10
N ILE A 84 -8.82 0.27 10.12
CA ILE A 84 -9.57 -0.19 8.93
C ILE A 84 -10.29 0.99 8.28
N ILE A 85 -11.02 1.80 9.07
CA ILE A 85 -11.74 2.99 8.58
C ILE A 85 -10.76 3.95 7.91
N THR A 86 -9.64 4.27 8.59
CA THR A 86 -8.64 5.19 8.05
C THR A 86 -8.03 4.70 6.73
N MET A 87 -7.78 3.39 6.58
CA MET A 87 -7.24 2.81 5.35
C MET A 87 -8.24 2.81 4.20
N ALA A 88 -9.55 2.84 4.49
CA ALA A 88 -10.60 2.94 3.49
C ALA A 88 -10.89 4.39 3.06
N GLN A 89 -10.70 5.38 3.95
CA GLN A 89 -11.03 6.78 3.71
C GLN A 89 -10.26 7.38 2.53
N ARG A 90 -10.95 7.66 1.43
CA ARG A 90 -10.38 8.17 0.17
C ARG A 90 -9.83 9.59 0.30
N PHE A 91 -10.37 10.38 1.21
CA PHE A 91 -9.88 11.73 1.46
C PHE A 91 -8.59 11.77 2.30
N LYS A 92 -8.22 10.66 2.95
CA LYS A 92 -6.94 10.52 3.67
C LYS A 92 -5.87 9.82 2.85
N ASN A 93 -6.27 9.00 1.86
CA ASN A 93 -5.37 8.16 1.09
C ASN A 93 -5.45 8.51 -0.40
N ASN A 94 -4.34 8.83 -1.02
CA ASN A 94 -4.29 9.06 -2.46
C ASN A 94 -4.58 7.78 -3.26
N ALA A 95 -4.27 6.61 -2.67
CA ALA A 95 -4.70 5.31 -3.16
C ALA A 95 -5.21 4.46 -1.99
N ALA A 96 -6.48 4.58 -1.66
CA ALA A 96 -7.09 3.76 -0.60
C ALA A 96 -6.99 2.27 -0.94
N LEU A 97 -6.55 1.46 0.02
CA LEU A 97 -6.33 0.02 -0.14
C LEU A 97 -7.55 -0.83 0.27
N LEU A 98 -8.50 -0.22 0.95
CA LEU A 98 -9.80 -0.75 1.27
C LEU A 98 -10.87 0.14 0.62
N GLU A 99 -12.02 -0.42 0.26
CA GLU A 99 -13.14 0.33 -0.30
C GLU A 99 -14.12 0.77 0.79
N GLU A 100 -14.77 1.90 0.56
CA GLU A 100 -15.84 2.44 1.39
C GLU A 100 -17.20 1.84 0.97
N ASP A 101 -17.90 1.20 1.92
CA ASP A 101 -19.28 0.77 1.78
C ASP A 101 -20.12 1.37 2.91
N GLY A 102 -20.78 2.49 2.62
CA GLY A 102 -21.50 3.32 3.58
C GLY A 102 -20.79 4.63 3.91
N GLN A 103 -21.08 5.19 5.10
CA GLN A 103 -20.60 6.52 5.49
C GLN A 103 -19.21 6.45 6.15
N PHE A 104 -18.17 6.80 5.42
CA PHE A 104 -16.78 6.89 5.92
C PHE A 104 -16.32 8.31 6.23
N GLY A 105 -17.20 9.29 6.09
CA GLY A 105 -16.86 10.71 6.26
C GLY A 105 -16.28 11.34 5.00
N SER A 106 -15.84 12.58 5.13
CA SER A 106 -15.20 13.37 4.07
C SER A 106 -14.08 14.23 4.65
N LEU A 107 -13.33 14.91 3.81
CA LEU A 107 -12.27 15.82 4.25
C LEU A 107 -12.80 16.90 5.23
N ARG A 108 -14.05 17.33 5.04
CA ARG A 108 -14.68 18.41 5.83
C ARG A 108 -15.57 17.90 6.97
N SER A 109 -15.92 16.61 6.94
CA SER A 109 -16.64 15.93 8.03
C SER A 109 -16.05 14.53 8.19
N PRO A 110 -14.88 14.39 8.85
CA PRO A 110 -14.08 13.17 8.81
C PRO A 110 -14.63 12.01 9.64
N GLN A 111 -15.71 12.21 10.37
CA GLN A 111 -16.30 11.20 11.23
C GLN A 111 -17.04 10.13 10.41
N ALA A 112 -16.62 8.88 10.57
CA ALA A 112 -17.29 7.74 9.95
C ALA A 112 -18.48 7.28 10.78
N GLY A 113 -19.40 6.56 10.13
CA GLY A 113 -20.46 5.83 10.79
C GLY A 113 -19.93 4.72 11.72
N ALA A 114 -20.78 4.22 12.62
CA ALA A 114 -20.36 3.18 13.54
C ALA A 114 -19.90 1.90 12.79
N PRO A 115 -18.83 1.21 13.22
CA PRO A 115 -18.23 0.05 12.56
C PRO A 115 -19.17 -1.11 12.25
N ARG A 116 -20.27 -1.22 13.02
CA ARG A 116 -21.32 -2.24 12.82
C ARG A 116 -22.22 -1.98 11.60
N TYR A 117 -22.25 -0.74 11.10
CA TYR A 117 -23.15 -0.35 10.01
C TYR A 117 -22.43 -0.13 8.69
N ILE A 118 -21.17 0.30 8.73
CA ILE A 118 -20.36 0.50 7.53
C ILE A 118 -19.61 -0.78 7.16
N GLY A 119 -19.38 -0.96 5.86
CA GLY A 119 -18.70 -2.12 5.31
C GLY A 119 -17.43 -1.75 4.57
N THR A 120 -16.60 -2.75 4.30
CA THR A 120 -15.39 -2.58 3.50
C THR A 120 -15.02 -3.87 2.79
N LYS A 121 -14.23 -3.77 1.75
CA LYS A 121 -13.56 -4.88 1.07
C LYS A 121 -12.19 -4.41 0.55
N LEU A 122 -11.36 -5.37 0.12
CA LEU A 122 -10.07 -5.06 -0.47
C LEU A 122 -10.25 -4.30 -1.79
N SER A 123 -9.56 -3.16 -1.92
CA SER A 123 -9.61 -2.30 -3.10
C SER A 123 -8.80 -2.89 -4.25
N GLU A 124 -9.19 -2.56 -5.48
CA GLU A 124 -8.41 -2.86 -6.67
C GLU A 124 -7.02 -2.21 -6.64
N ASN A 125 -6.88 -1.03 -6.02
CA ASN A 125 -5.59 -0.36 -5.83
C ASN A 125 -4.56 -1.27 -5.16
N PHE A 126 -4.98 -2.09 -4.18
CA PHE A 126 -4.07 -3.04 -3.54
C PHE A 126 -3.51 -4.03 -4.57
N ARG A 127 -4.37 -4.62 -5.40
CA ARG A 127 -3.97 -5.59 -6.43
C ARG A 127 -3.11 -4.97 -7.53
N LEU A 128 -3.29 -3.69 -7.83
CA LEU A 128 -2.49 -2.96 -8.81
C LEU A 128 -1.11 -2.62 -8.25
N ILE A 129 -1.04 -2.23 -6.98
CA ILE A 129 0.19 -1.72 -6.35
C ILE A 129 1.05 -2.85 -5.77
N TYR A 130 0.47 -3.84 -5.09
CA TYR A 130 1.23 -4.91 -4.42
C TYR A 130 1.27 -6.17 -5.28
N LYS A 131 2.48 -6.68 -5.50
CA LYS A 131 2.77 -7.81 -6.40
C LYS A 131 3.68 -8.82 -5.71
N ASP A 132 4.04 -9.86 -6.45
CA ASP A 132 5.07 -10.83 -6.08
C ASP A 132 4.81 -11.54 -4.74
N PHE A 133 3.57 -11.96 -4.51
CA PHE A 133 3.14 -12.63 -3.27
C PHE A 133 3.90 -13.93 -3.02
N GLU A 134 4.37 -14.58 -4.07
CA GLU A 134 5.16 -15.82 -4.04
C GLU A 134 6.59 -15.61 -3.49
N LEU A 135 7.05 -14.35 -3.41
CA LEU A 135 8.37 -13.99 -2.88
C LEU A 135 8.31 -13.47 -1.45
N LEU A 136 7.14 -13.45 -0.83
CA LEU A 136 6.97 -12.94 0.53
C LEU A 136 7.50 -13.91 1.57
N GLU A 137 8.16 -13.37 2.58
CA GLU A 137 8.59 -14.10 3.78
C GLU A 137 7.59 -13.80 4.91
N TYR A 138 6.91 -14.83 5.38
CA TYR A 138 5.89 -14.72 6.42
C TYR A 138 6.52 -14.82 7.81
N LYS A 139 5.93 -14.14 8.77
CA LYS A 139 6.23 -14.30 10.18
C LYS A 139 5.48 -15.51 10.72
N GLU A 140 5.98 -16.06 11.82
CA GLU A 140 5.33 -17.17 12.54
C GLU A 140 5.02 -16.73 13.97
N GLU A 141 3.85 -17.07 14.46
CA GLU A 141 3.41 -16.87 15.83
C GLU A 141 2.63 -18.12 16.27
N GLU A 142 2.97 -18.70 17.42
CA GLU A 142 2.39 -19.92 17.94
C GLU A 142 2.39 -21.13 16.97
N GLY A 143 3.33 -21.14 16.00
CA GLY A 143 3.44 -22.19 14.98
C GLY A 143 2.55 -21.98 13.76
N GLU A 144 1.80 -20.87 13.69
CA GLU A 144 1.02 -20.47 12.52
C GLU A 144 1.71 -19.35 11.75
N SER A 145 1.57 -19.40 10.41
CA SER A 145 2.06 -18.34 9.53
C SER A 145 1.09 -17.17 9.59
N ILE A 146 1.61 -15.99 9.94
CA ILE A 146 0.85 -14.75 10.03
C ILE A 146 1.24 -13.78 8.91
N GLU A 147 1.10 -12.46 9.12
CA GLU A 147 1.41 -11.48 8.09
C GLU A 147 2.86 -11.55 7.60
N PRO A 148 3.15 -11.20 6.34
CA PRO A 148 4.51 -11.16 5.85
C PRO A 148 5.33 -10.08 6.56
N ARG A 149 6.66 -10.21 6.54
CA ARG A 149 7.57 -9.19 7.07
C ARG A 149 7.30 -7.82 6.45
N PHE A 150 7.05 -7.80 5.15
CA PHE A 150 6.57 -6.67 4.36
C PHE A 150 5.93 -7.18 3.07
N PHE A 151 5.06 -6.40 2.48
CA PHE A 151 4.58 -6.60 1.12
C PHE A 151 5.52 -5.93 0.11
N LEU A 152 5.35 -6.26 -1.17
CA LEU A 152 6.19 -5.77 -2.27
C LEU A 152 5.38 -4.86 -3.21
N PRO A 153 5.22 -3.56 -2.87
CA PRO A 153 4.57 -2.62 -3.77
C PRO A 153 5.48 -2.24 -4.94
N ILE A 154 4.89 -1.77 -6.04
CA ILE A 154 5.63 -1.30 -7.22
C ILE A 154 6.07 0.16 -7.12
N VAL A 155 5.53 0.91 -6.14
CA VAL A 155 5.86 2.30 -5.84
C VAL A 155 6.04 2.49 -4.33
N PRO A 156 6.80 3.49 -3.85
CA PRO A 156 6.96 3.76 -2.41
C PRO A 156 5.66 4.28 -1.80
N THR A 157 4.85 3.37 -1.29
CA THR A 157 3.50 3.65 -0.75
C THR A 157 3.51 4.52 0.50
N VAL A 158 4.62 4.58 1.22
CA VAL A 158 4.82 5.54 2.32
C VAL A 158 4.73 7.00 1.85
N LEU A 159 5.13 7.28 0.61
CA LEU A 159 4.97 8.60 -0.02
C LEU A 159 3.59 8.78 -0.64
N LEU A 160 2.98 7.71 -1.16
CA LEU A 160 1.70 7.76 -1.83
C LEU A 160 0.55 8.12 -0.88
N ASN A 161 0.45 7.40 0.23
CA ASN A 161 -0.62 7.58 1.22
C ASN A 161 -0.17 8.32 2.48
N GLY A 162 1.12 8.69 2.54
CA GLY A 162 1.67 9.32 3.74
C GLY A 162 1.67 8.39 4.96
N SER A 163 2.17 8.90 6.05
CA SER A 163 2.07 8.25 7.37
C SER A 163 2.35 9.27 8.47
N SER A 164 1.62 9.16 9.58
CA SER A 164 1.89 9.93 10.77
C SER A 164 1.90 9.02 12.00
N GLY A 165 2.90 9.15 12.86
CA GLY A 165 3.01 8.35 14.07
C GLY A 165 3.99 8.95 15.05
N ILE A 166 3.67 8.83 16.35
CA ILE A 166 4.48 9.31 17.45
C ILE A 166 4.92 8.11 18.27
N ALA A 167 6.23 7.95 18.40
CA ALA A 167 6.87 6.92 19.22
C ALA A 167 7.68 7.56 20.35
N VAL A 168 8.34 6.76 21.15
CA VAL A 168 9.23 7.21 22.20
C VAL A 168 10.54 7.74 21.60
N GLY A 169 10.77 9.03 21.69
CA GLY A 169 11.99 9.68 21.15
C GLY A 169 12.00 9.91 19.64
N PHE A 170 11.05 9.33 18.89
CA PHE A 170 10.96 9.44 17.43
C PHE A 170 9.52 9.70 16.97
N ALA A 171 9.40 10.33 15.82
CA ALA A 171 8.11 10.52 15.15
C ALA A 171 8.29 10.30 13.64
N SER A 172 7.20 9.99 12.96
CA SER A 172 7.11 9.99 11.51
C SER A 172 5.96 10.91 11.11
N ASN A 173 6.17 11.77 10.13
CA ASN A 173 5.14 12.61 9.52
C ASN A 173 5.47 12.78 8.04
N VAL A 174 4.89 11.96 7.21
CA VAL A 174 5.09 11.95 5.77
C VAL A 174 3.79 12.34 5.11
N LEU A 175 3.80 13.44 4.35
CA LEU A 175 2.62 13.89 3.60
C LEU A 175 2.39 13.02 2.36
N ASN A 176 1.14 12.96 1.91
CA ASN A 176 0.76 12.25 0.69
C ASN A 176 1.36 12.89 -0.56
N ARG A 177 1.58 12.09 -1.62
CA ARG A 177 2.04 12.53 -2.93
C ARG A 177 1.22 11.93 -4.05
N ASP A 178 1.20 12.65 -5.18
CA ASP A 178 0.56 12.17 -6.39
C ASP A 178 1.28 10.95 -6.97
N ILE A 179 0.52 9.92 -7.34
CA ILE A 179 1.06 8.65 -7.84
C ILE A 179 1.87 8.82 -9.14
N LYS A 180 1.43 9.69 -10.05
CA LYS A 180 2.14 9.93 -11.31
C LYS A 180 3.51 10.55 -11.05
N SER A 181 3.58 11.54 -10.17
CA SER A 181 4.83 12.19 -9.76
C SER A 181 5.80 11.20 -9.11
N ILE A 182 5.29 10.25 -8.32
CA ILE A 182 6.09 9.17 -7.71
C ILE A 182 6.60 8.22 -8.79
N ILE A 183 5.76 7.79 -9.73
CA ILE A 183 6.16 6.92 -10.84
C ILE A 183 7.24 7.58 -11.68
N ASP A 184 7.04 8.84 -12.08
CA ASP A 184 8.01 9.60 -12.86
C ASP A 184 9.37 9.70 -12.14
N ALA A 185 9.36 9.88 -10.83
CA ALA A 185 10.58 9.89 -10.01
C ALA A 185 11.25 8.51 -9.94
N CYS A 186 10.49 7.41 -9.78
CA CYS A 186 11.02 6.05 -9.80
C CYS A 186 11.67 5.72 -11.17
N VAL A 187 11.01 6.08 -12.26
CA VAL A 187 11.55 5.89 -13.62
C VAL A 187 12.87 6.66 -13.83
N LYS A 188 12.98 7.87 -13.29
CA LYS A 188 14.26 8.61 -13.32
C LYS A 188 15.38 7.87 -12.60
N VAL A 189 15.09 7.28 -11.42
CA VAL A 189 16.10 6.49 -10.68
C VAL A 189 16.52 5.26 -11.47
N LEU A 190 15.58 4.53 -12.10
CA LEU A 190 15.90 3.39 -12.97
C LEU A 190 16.77 3.78 -14.18
N ALA A 191 16.63 5.02 -14.66
CA ALA A 191 17.45 5.58 -15.72
C ALA A 191 18.75 6.24 -15.20
N ASP A 192 19.14 5.97 -13.95
CA ASP A 192 20.33 6.52 -13.27
C ASP A 192 20.34 8.08 -13.22
N LYS A 193 19.14 8.70 -13.18
CA LYS A 193 18.94 10.16 -13.07
C LYS A 193 18.48 10.53 -11.66
N ASN A 194 18.70 11.79 -11.30
CA ASN A 194 18.17 12.32 -10.03
C ASN A 194 16.64 12.43 -10.11
N PRO A 195 15.88 11.79 -9.20
CA PRO A 195 14.41 11.89 -9.19
C PRO A 195 13.89 13.31 -8.92
N GLY A 196 14.66 14.13 -8.19
CA GLY A 196 14.22 15.41 -7.67
C GLY A 196 13.29 15.25 -6.44
N GLU A 197 12.87 16.38 -5.89
CA GLU A 197 11.91 16.41 -4.80
C GLU A 197 10.48 16.24 -5.34
N VAL A 198 9.68 15.39 -4.70
CA VAL A 198 8.26 15.22 -5.04
C VAL A 198 7.41 16.02 -4.05
N LYS A 199 6.64 16.99 -4.57
CA LYS A 199 5.79 17.86 -3.74
C LYS A 199 4.62 17.08 -3.14
N PRO A 200 4.15 17.46 -1.93
CA PRO A 200 2.92 16.93 -1.37
C PRO A 200 1.70 17.18 -2.25
N SER A 201 0.76 16.26 -2.20
CA SER A 201 -0.52 16.35 -2.88
C SER A 201 -1.54 15.49 -2.13
N LEU A 202 -2.73 16.00 -1.89
CA LEU A 202 -3.79 15.27 -1.22
C LEU A 202 -5.00 15.17 -2.15
N ASN A 203 -5.52 13.97 -2.30
CA ASN A 203 -6.70 13.73 -3.14
C ASN A 203 -7.92 14.51 -2.62
N GLY A 204 -8.60 15.21 -3.53
CA GLY A 204 -9.76 16.05 -3.19
C GLY A 204 -9.41 17.42 -2.58
N PHE A 205 -8.14 17.74 -2.36
CA PHE A 205 -7.70 19.07 -1.95
C PHE A 205 -7.22 19.87 -3.16
N THR A 206 -7.82 21.03 -3.40
CA THR A 206 -7.53 21.89 -4.55
C THR A 206 -6.66 23.10 -4.20
N GLY A 207 -6.31 23.28 -2.94
CA GLY A 207 -5.43 24.35 -2.46
C GLY A 207 -3.96 24.14 -2.84
N GLU A 208 -3.08 24.84 -2.16
CA GLU A 208 -1.66 24.86 -2.49
C GLU A 208 -0.79 24.32 -1.36
N PHE A 209 0.28 23.59 -1.73
CA PHE A 209 1.39 23.25 -0.86
C PHE A 209 2.59 24.15 -1.22
N VAL A 210 2.95 25.06 -0.34
CA VAL A 210 4.07 25.99 -0.51
C VAL A 210 5.18 25.60 0.46
N GLN A 211 6.36 25.31 -0.07
CA GLN A 211 7.52 24.94 0.74
C GLN A 211 8.05 26.20 1.46
N ASP A 212 8.35 26.05 2.75
CA ASP A 212 8.96 27.11 3.53
C ASP A 212 10.39 27.40 3.03
N SER A 213 10.74 28.67 2.93
CA SER A 213 12.06 29.10 2.44
C SER A 213 13.21 28.86 3.42
N GLU A 214 12.91 28.75 4.72
CA GLU A 214 13.90 28.56 5.78
C GLU A 214 14.03 27.07 6.17
N ASN A 215 12.96 26.29 5.97
CA ASN A 215 12.93 24.87 6.31
C ASN A 215 12.29 24.06 5.20
N ASN A 216 13.10 23.40 4.40
CA ASN A 216 12.66 22.57 3.25
C ASN A 216 11.76 21.38 3.61
N LYS A 217 11.65 21.00 4.90
CA LYS A 217 10.73 19.96 5.40
C LYS A 217 9.39 20.54 5.84
N ARG A 218 9.26 21.86 5.91
CA ARG A 218 8.03 22.54 6.33
C ARG A 218 7.22 22.97 5.11
N TRP A 219 5.95 22.64 5.13
CA TRP A 219 4.98 23.00 4.11
C TRP A 219 3.90 23.88 4.70
N MET A 220 3.64 25.01 4.03
CA MET A 220 2.47 25.84 4.25
C MET A 220 1.37 25.33 3.33
N ILE A 221 0.24 24.95 3.90
CA ILE A 221 -0.90 24.36 3.18
C ILE A 221 -2.01 25.39 3.17
N ARG A 222 -2.28 25.94 1.98
CA ARG A 222 -3.17 27.09 1.80
C ARG A 222 -4.47 26.68 1.12
N GLY A 223 -5.60 27.10 1.69
CA GLY A 223 -6.88 27.11 1.02
C GLY A 223 -6.93 28.13 -0.13
N LYS A 224 -8.08 28.27 -0.77
CA LYS A 224 -8.31 29.20 -1.88
C LYS A 224 -9.35 30.22 -1.52
N PHE A 225 -9.11 31.44 -1.93
CA PHE A 225 -10.07 32.53 -1.87
C PHE A 225 -9.90 33.48 -3.04
N ASP A 226 -10.97 34.21 -3.37
CA ASP A 226 -11.00 35.26 -4.37
C ASP A 226 -11.67 36.52 -3.81
N ARG A 227 -11.13 37.71 -4.13
CA ARG A 227 -11.78 38.99 -3.86
C ARG A 227 -12.87 39.22 -4.90
N ALA A 228 -14.12 38.91 -4.55
CA ALA A 228 -15.24 39.06 -5.48
C ALA A 228 -15.53 40.55 -5.81
N ASN A 229 -15.35 41.43 -4.82
CA ASN A 229 -15.47 42.87 -4.96
C ASN A 229 -14.78 43.61 -3.78
N THR A 230 -14.99 44.93 -3.67
CA THR A 230 -14.34 45.76 -2.66
C THR A 230 -14.79 45.51 -1.21
N SER A 231 -15.77 44.64 -0.98
CA SER A 231 -16.31 44.31 0.35
C SER A 231 -16.58 42.82 0.55
N THR A 232 -16.28 41.99 -0.44
CA THR A 232 -16.65 40.58 -0.39
C THR A 232 -15.46 39.68 -0.81
N VAL A 233 -15.21 38.67 0.00
CA VAL A 233 -14.24 37.60 -0.27
C VAL A 233 -15.00 36.28 -0.39
N LYS A 234 -14.73 35.51 -1.42
CA LYS A 234 -15.24 34.14 -1.60
C LYS A 234 -14.14 33.14 -1.27
N ILE A 235 -14.48 32.13 -0.49
CA ILE A 235 -13.58 31.03 -0.15
C ILE A 235 -14.08 29.79 -0.85
N SER A 236 -13.19 29.17 -1.64
CA SER A 236 -13.48 27.97 -2.43
C SER A 236 -12.69 26.75 -1.98
N GLU A 237 -11.75 26.90 -1.03
CA GLU A 237 -11.03 25.78 -0.43
C GLU A 237 -10.51 26.13 0.96
N LEU A 238 -10.54 25.16 1.88
CA LEU A 238 -10.01 25.28 3.24
C LEU A 238 -8.78 24.37 3.42
N PRO A 239 -7.87 24.67 4.38
CA PRO A 239 -6.81 23.74 4.74
C PRO A 239 -7.35 22.35 5.12
N PRO A 240 -6.62 21.24 4.86
CA PRO A 240 -7.13 19.88 5.05
C PRO A 240 -7.60 19.54 6.48
N SER A 241 -6.98 20.12 7.52
CA SER A 241 -7.39 19.88 8.92
C SER A 241 -8.64 20.65 9.34
N MET A 242 -9.13 21.56 8.48
CA MET A 242 -10.27 22.43 8.77
C MET A 242 -11.58 21.72 8.39
N THR A 243 -12.44 21.44 9.38
CA THR A 243 -13.79 20.92 9.18
C THR A 243 -14.79 22.05 9.02
N TYR A 244 -16.00 21.77 8.50
CA TYR A 244 -17.08 22.75 8.44
C TYR A 244 -17.36 23.36 9.81
N GLU A 245 -17.62 22.53 10.82
CA GLU A 245 -17.94 22.96 12.18
C GLU A 245 -16.89 23.90 12.76
N LYS A 246 -15.62 23.52 12.66
CA LYS A 246 -14.52 24.38 13.15
C LYS A 246 -14.41 25.70 12.41
N TYR A 247 -14.71 25.68 11.11
CA TYR A 247 -14.61 26.88 10.32
C TYR A 247 -15.75 27.85 10.59
N GLU A 248 -16.96 27.36 10.78
CA GLU A 248 -18.12 28.14 11.21
C GLU A 248 -17.89 28.78 12.59
N GLU A 249 -17.35 28.03 13.56
CA GLU A 249 -16.96 28.59 14.87
C GLU A 249 -15.96 29.77 14.75
N ILE A 250 -15.03 29.67 13.80
CA ILE A 250 -14.06 30.75 13.51
C ILE A 250 -14.78 31.96 12.90
N LEU A 251 -15.67 31.74 11.92
CA LEU A 251 -16.41 32.80 11.26
C LEU A 251 -17.37 33.50 12.23
N ASP A 252 -18.09 32.77 13.07
CA ASP A 252 -18.96 33.33 14.11
C ASP A 252 -18.17 34.22 15.05
N LYS A 253 -16.99 33.78 15.51
CA LYS A 253 -16.12 34.57 16.32
C LYS A 253 -15.64 35.86 15.62
N LEU A 254 -15.33 35.79 14.32
CA LEU A 254 -14.94 36.98 13.56
C LEU A 254 -16.09 37.97 13.40
N VAL A 255 -17.35 37.51 13.33
CA VAL A 255 -18.54 38.37 13.36
C VAL A 255 -18.71 39.05 14.74
N ASP A 256 -18.61 38.29 15.84
CA ASP A 256 -18.72 38.75 17.19
C ASP A 256 -17.65 39.82 17.52
N ASP A 257 -16.41 39.59 17.08
CA ASP A 257 -15.28 40.50 17.21
C ASP A 257 -15.37 41.71 16.24
N LYS A 258 -16.42 41.76 15.38
CA LYS A 258 -16.65 42.82 14.37
C LYS A 258 -15.52 42.94 13.34
N LEU A 259 -14.79 41.87 13.08
CA LEU A 259 -13.72 41.82 12.10
C LEU A 259 -14.28 41.55 10.69
N ILE A 260 -15.43 40.90 10.59
CA ILE A 260 -16.24 40.74 9.40
C ILE A 260 -17.69 41.19 9.71
N VAL A 261 -18.45 41.55 8.68
CA VAL A 261 -19.85 41.98 8.82
C VAL A 261 -20.77 40.78 8.96
N SER A 262 -20.64 39.84 8.09
CA SER A 262 -21.41 38.59 8.03
C SER A 262 -20.73 37.58 7.09
N TYR A 263 -21.18 36.36 7.12
CA TYR A 263 -20.87 35.37 6.11
C TYR A 263 -22.11 34.62 5.66
N ASP A 264 -22.07 34.10 4.44
CA ASP A 264 -23.08 33.19 3.89
C ASP A 264 -22.38 31.85 3.64
N ASP A 265 -22.94 30.76 4.18
CA ASP A 265 -22.55 29.39 3.90
C ASP A 265 -23.41 28.84 2.76
N ASN A 266 -22.77 28.58 1.62
CA ASN A 266 -23.39 27.97 0.43
C ASN A 266 -22.78 26.57 0.15
N CYS A 267 -22.02 26.01 1.12
CA CYS A 267 -21.34 24.74 0.96
C CYS A 267 -22.35 23.60 0.72
N LYS A 268 -22.01 22.74 -0.23
CA LYS A 268 -22.71 21.47 -0.53
C LYS A 268 -21.65 20.39 -0.69
N ASP A 269 -21.33 20.03 -1.94
CA ASP A 269 -20.25 19.11 -2.27
C ASP A 269 -18.87 19.79 -2.24
N ASN A 270 -18.85 21.13 -2.43
CA ASN A 270 -17.64 21.96 -2.46
C ASN A 270 -17.73 23.06 -1.41
N ILE A 271 -16.55 23.57 -1.01
CA ILE A 271 -16.44 24.76 -0.17
C ILE A 271 -16.93 25.97 -0.96
N ASP A 272 -17.88 26.74 -0.39
CA ASP A 272 -18.40 27.99 -0.92
C ASP A 272 -18.88 28.89 0.22
N TYR A 273 -17.94 29.59 0.85
CA TYR A 273 -18.26 30.63 1.83
C TYR A 273 -18.12 32.01 1.18
N THR A 274 -19.09 32.88 1.44
CA THR A 274 -19.06 34.28 1.03
C THR A 274 -18.94 35.17 2.25
N ILE A 275 -17.79 35.81 2.43
CA ILE A 275 -17.46 36.64 3.60
C ILE A 275 -17.65 38.11 3.24
N LYS A 276 -18.42 38.87 4.05
CA LYS A 276 -18.69 40.27 3.85
C LYS A 276 -17.90 41.11 4.86
N PHE A 277 -17.18 42.07 4.36
CA PHE A 277 -16.42 43.07 5.12
C PHE A 277 -17.01 44.46 4.93
N THR A 278 -16.66 45.41 5.79
CA THR A 278 -16.77 46.80 5.38
C THR A 278 -15.72 47.11 4.31
N ARG A 279 -16.04 48.04 3.40
CA ARG A 279 -15.09 48.43 2.34
C ARG A 279 -13.76 48.93 2.91
N ALA A 280 -13.84 49.70 4.00
CA ALA A 280 -12.68 50.30 4.66
C ALA A 280 -11.77 49.26 5.35
N ASP A 281 -12.34 48.15 5.83
CA ASP A 281 -11.57 47.11 6.52
C ASP A 281 -10.94 46.18 5.50
N LEU A 282 -11.65 45.80 4.42
CA LEU A 282 -11.09 44.96 3.38
C LEU A 282 -9.95 45.66 2.62
N ASP A 283 -10.02 46.97 2.44
CA ASP A 283 -9.00 47.75 1.72
C ASP A 283 -7.67 47.84 2.53
N LYS A 284 -7.71 47.65 3.85
CA LYS A 284 -6.51 47.62 4.73
C LYS A 284 -5.83 46.24 4.76
N LEU A 285 -6.51 45.19 4.32
CA LEU A 285 -6.04 43.83 4.37
C LEU A 285 -5.40 43.44 3.01
N ASP A 286 -4.11 43.13 3.01
CA ASP A 286 -3.48 42.42 1.90
C ASP A 286 -3.84 40.89 1.95
N ASP A 287 -3.45 40.17 0.96
CA ASP A 287 -3.81 38.74 0.84
C ASP A 287 -3.19 37.90 1.97
N GLU A 288 -1.97 38.22 2.43
CA GLU A 288 -1.34 37.53 3.55
C GLU A 288 -2.07 37.77 4.87
N LYS A 289 -2.55 38.99 5.10
CA LYS A 289 -3.37 39.29 6.26
C LYS A 289 -4.75 38.64 6.21
N LEU A 290 -5.35 38.57 5.01
CA LEU A 290 -6.60 37.84 4.80
C LEU A 290 -6.45 36.35 5.10
N VAL A 291 -5.41 35.72 4.58
CA VAL A 291 -5.10 34.31 4.84
C VAL A 291 -4.99 34.05 6.36
N LYS A 292 -4.29 34.92 7.09
CA LYS A 292 -4.12 34.80 8.53
C LYS A 292 -5.42 35.06 9.30
N LEU A 293 -6.17 36.08 8.92
CA LEU A 293 -7.45 36.45 9.55
C LEU A 293 -8.47 35.33 9.39
N LEU A 294 -8.63 34.83 8.16
CA LEU A 294 -9.60 33.81 7.77
C LEU A 294 -9.10 32.38 8.03
N LYS A 295 -7.92 32.22 8.65
CA LYS A 295 -7.33 30.90 8.96
C LYS A 295 -7.27 29.96 7.76
N LEU A 296 -6.91 30.48 6.61
CA LEU A 296 -6.80 29.75 5.35
C LEU A 296 -5.44 29.10 5.14
N GLU A 297 -4.60 29.06 6.16
CA GLU A 297 -3.27 28.44 6.11
C GLU A 297 -3.02 27.61 7.35
N GLU A 298 -2.46 26.43 7.16
CA GLU A 298 -1.86 25.59 8.20
C GLU A 298 -0.44 25.19 7.82
N SER A 299 0.35 24.76 8.78
CA SER A 299 1.71 24.28 8.49
C SER A 299 1.89 22.85 8.95
N SER A 300 2.63 22.08 8.15
CA SER A 300 3.05 20.74 8.51
C SER A 300 4.55 20.57 8.25
N THR A 301 5.28 20.03 9.23
CA THR A 301 6.70 19.71 9.08
C THR A 301 6.86 18.21 8.90
N GLU A 302 7.51 17.81 7.81
CA GLU A 302 7.74 16.41 7.54
C GLU A 302 8.89 15.83 8.35
N ILE A 303 8.73 14.58 8.75
CA ILE A 303 9.71 13.79 9.49
C ILE A 303 9.75 12.43 8.81
N PHE A 304 10.82 12.18 8.05
CA PHE A 304 10.97 10.96 7.25
C PHE A 304 11.65 9.83 8.05
N SER A 305 11.08 9.49 9.22
CA SER A 305 11.50 8.31 9.99
C SER A 305 10.71 7.10 9.52
N THR A 306 11.41 6.03 9.15
CA THR A 306 10.82 4.77 8.65
C THR A 306 11.63 3.58 9.16
N LEU A 307 11.12 2.36 8.97
CA LEU A 307 11.84 1.11 9.24
C LEU A 307 12.30 0.48 7.92
N ASP A 308 13.53 -0.03 7.89
CA ASP A 308 14.07 -0.79 6.76
C ASP A 308 13.52 -2.24 6.69
N GLU A 309 14.07 -3.05 5.77
CA GLU A 309 13.71 -4.47 5.60
C GLU A 309 14.02 -5.37 6.81
N PHE A 310 14.85 -4.90 7.74
CA PHE A 310 15.23 -5.61 8.95
C PHE A 310 14.53 -5.07 10.21
N GLY A 311 13.67 -4.05 10.07
CA GLY A 311 13.02 -3.35 11.19
C GLY A 311 13.90 -2.28 11.84
N LYS A 312 15.05 -1.95 11.26
CA LYS A 312 15.94 -0.92 11.78
C LYS A 312 15.44 0.48 11.40
N LEU A 313 15.47 1.39 12.37
CA LEU A 313 15.07 2.78 12.16
C LEU A 313 16.01 3.49 11.17
N MET A 314 15.43 4.11 10.16
CA MET A 314 16.09 4.97 9.18
C MET A 314 15.47 6.36 9.19
N ILE A 315 16.31 7.36 9.04
CA ILE A 315 15.89 8.77 8.93
C ILE A 315 16.40 9.30 7.59
N PHE A 316 15.48 9.75 6.74
CA PHE A 316 15.80 10.33 5.43
C PHE A 316 15.73 11.86 5.50
N GLU A 317 16.50 12.51 4.63
CA GLU A 317 16.50 13.97 4.57
C GLU A 317 15.40 14.52 3.64
N ASN A 318 15.03 13.77 2.60
CA ASN A 318 14.11 14.20 1.57
C ASN A 318 13.42 13.01 0.88
N THR A 319 12.42 13.27 0.04
CA THR A 319 11.69 12.25 -0.72
C THR A 319 12.55 11.56 -1.77
N SER A 320 13.52 12.27 -2.34
CA SER A 320 14.46 11.72 -3.32
C SER A 320 15.24 10.53 -2.77
N ASP A 321 15.68 10.61 -1.51
CA ASP A 321 16.45 9.55 -0.86
C ASP A 321 15.57 8.33 -0.54
N ILE A 322 14.31 8.55 -0.14
CA ILE A 322 13.32 7.48 0.04
C ILE A 322 13.09 6.73 -1.27
N ILE A 323 12.89 7.47 -2.37
CA ILE A 323 12.63 6.89 -3.70
C ILE A 323 13.84 6.09 -4.19
N LYS A 324 15.06 6.62 -4.04
CA LYS A 324 16.31 5.90 -4.40
C LYS A 324 16.44 4.61 -3.60
N TYR A 325 16.24 4.67 -2.28
CA TYR A 325 16.29 3.50 -1.42
C TYR A 325 15.27 2.45 -1.85
N PHE A 326 14.02 2.85 -2.03
CA PHE A 326 12.92 1.98 -2.44
C PHE A 326 13.19 1.31 -3.79
N VAL A 327 13.58 2.07 -4.82
CA VAL A 327 13.85 1.53 -6.16
C VAL A 327 15.00 0.52 -6.12
N ASN A 328 16.09 0.84 -5.43
CA ASN A 328 17.22 -0.07 -5.28
C ASN A 328 16.83 -1.35 -4.52
N PHE A 329 15.98 -1.24 -3.50
CA PHE A 329 15.44 -2.39 -2.80
C PHE A 329 14.56 -3.24 -3.74
N ARG A 330 13.60 -2.62 -4.45
CA ARG A 330 12.70 -3.33 -5.35
C ARG A 330 13.44 -3.99 -6.50
N LEU A 331 14.49 -3.39 -7.02
CA LEU A 331 15.30 -3.98 -8.09
C LEU A 331 15.91 -5.32 -7.67
N LYS A 332 16.35 -5.46 -6.40
CA LYS A 332 16.81 -6.77 -5.86
C LYS A 332 15.69 -7.82 -5.94
N TYR A 333 14.45 -7.43 -5.68
CA TYR A 333 13.29 -8.32 -5.77
C TYR A 333 12.88 -8.61 -7.21
N TYR A 334 13.10 -7.72 -8.16
CA TYR A 334 12.92 -8.03 -9.58
C TYR A 334 13.93 -9.08 -10.07
N HIS A 335 15.16 -9.08 -9.56
CA HIS A 335 16.09 -10.20 -9.80
C HIS A 335 15.56 -11.53 -9.22
N LYS A 336 15.06 -11.53 -7.98
CA LYS A 336 14.44 -12.73 -7.39
C LYS A 336 13.21 -13.17 -8.18
N ARG A 337 12.35 -12.23 -8.60
CA ARG A 337 11.17 -12.49 -9.44
C ARG A 337 11.55 -13.14 -10.76
N LYS A 338 12.55 -12.60 -11.45
CA LYS A 338 13.05 -13.18 -12.71
C LYS A 338 13.49 -14.63 -12.48
N GLN A 339 14.28 -14.90 -11.46
CA GLN A 339 14.74 -16.25 -11.15
C GLN A 339 13.58 -17.20 -10.84
N PHE A 340 12.66 -16.77 -9.97
CA PHE A 340 11.46 -17.54 -9.63
C PHE A 340 10.60 -17.89 -10.86
N LEU A 341 10.38 -16.91 -11.75
CA LEU A 341 9.63 -17.14 -12.98
C LEU A 341 10.37 -18.10 -13.94
N LEU A 342 11.69 -17.97 -14.09
CA LEU A 342 12.50 -18.89 -14.89
C LEU A 342 12.44 -20.32 -14.33
N ASP A 343 12.57 -20.51 -13.03
CA ASP A 343 12.49 -21.82 -12.38
C ASP A 343 11.11 -22.46 -12.60
N LYS A 344 10.04 -21.68 -12.43
CA LYS A 344 8.67 -22.11 -12.68
C LYS A 344 8.46 -22.51 -14.15
N MET A 345 8.87 -21.65 -15.08
CA MET A 345 8.72 -21.92 -16.52
C MET A 345 9.57 -23.10 -16.97
N ASN A 346 10.78 -23.28 -16.46
CA ASN A 346 11.62 -24.44 -16.74
C ASN A 346 10.99 -25.74 -16.21
N ARG A 347 10.37 -25.70 -15.03
CA ARG A 347 9.60 -26.85 -14.51
C ARG A 347 8.42 -27.19 -15.40
N GLU A 348 7.65 -26.21 -15.87
CA GLU A 348 6.54 -26.38 -16.82
C GLU A 348 7.04 -26.97 -18.16
N LEU A 349 8.15 -26.44 -18.68
CA LEU A 349 8.78 -26.93 -19.91
C LEU A 349 9.21 -28.40 -19.77
N LYS A 350 9.78 -28.77 -18.62
CA LYS A 350 10.15 -30.17 -18.33
C LYS A 350 8.93 -31.08 -18.31
N ILE A 351 7.81 -30.65 -17.71
CA ILE A 351 6.54 -31.38 -17.70
C ILE A 351 6.01 -31.55 -19.13
N LEU A 352 5.99 -30.49 -19.95
CA LEU A 352 5.57 -30.59 -21.37
C LEU A 352 6.44 -31.50 -22.18
N SER A 353 7.76 -31.44 -22.04
CA SER A 353 8.71 -32.35 -22.70
C SER A 353 8.44 -33.80 -22.35
N ASN A 354 8.29 -34.11 -21.07
CA ASN A 354 8.04 -35.48 -20.61
C ASN A 354 6.67 -35.98 -21.06
N ARG A 355 5.62 -35.17 -21.02
CA ARG A 355 4.29 -35.51 -21.56
C ARG A 355 4.34 -35.81 -23.07
N GLY A 356 5.01 -34.95 -23.82
CA GLY A 356 5.19 -35.16 -25.27
C GLY A 356 5.91 -36.47 -25.58
N ARG A 357 7.02 -36.77 -24.90
CA ARG A 357 7.77 -38.05 -25.05
C ARG A 357 6.93 -39.24 -24.63
N PHE A 358 6.17 -39.15 -23.55
CA PHE A 358 5.27 -40.20 -23.06
C PHE A 358 4.17 -40.53 -24.09
N ILE A 359 3.43 -39.51 -24.57
CA ILE A 359 2.38 -39.70 -25.59
C ILE A 359 2.95 -40.28 -26.90
N LYS A 360 4.10 -39.72 -27.33
CA LYS A 360 4.76 -40.23 -28.54
C LYS A 360 5.14 -41.70 -28.40
N ALA A 361 5.66 -42.14 -27.27
CA ALA A 361 6.00 -43.53 -27.03
C ALA A 361 4.79 -44.47 -27.07
N ILE A 362 3.62 -44.00 -26.62
CA ILE A 362 2.37 -44.75 -26.69
C ILE A 362 1.88 -44.83 -28.14
N ILE A 363 1.88 -43.71 -28.87
CA ILE A 363 1.46 -43.66 -30.29
C ILE A 363 2.35 -44.55 -31.17
N ASP A 364 3.65 -44.51 -30.91
CA ASP A 364 4.66 -45.32 -31.64
C ASP A 364 4.64 -46.82 -31.22
N GLY A 365 3.80 -47.19 -30.23
CA GLY A 365 3.71 -48.58 -29.71
C GLY A 365 4.90 -49.02 -28.86
N LYS A 366 5.80 -48.10 -28.49
CA LYS A 366 6.99 -48.37 -27.66
C LYS A 366 6.66 -48.56 -26.18
N LEU A 367 5.57 -47.92 -25.70
CA LEU A 367 5.05 -48.05 -24.33
C LEU A 367 3.60 -48.51 -24.38
N LYS A 368 3.34 -49.67 -23.79
CA LYS A 368 1.99 -50.23 -23.66
C LYS A 368 1.40 -49.82 -22.33
N VAL A 369 0.23 -49.16 -22.36
CA VAL A 369 -0.44 -48.67 -21.13
C VAL A 369 -1.80 -49.34 -20.92
N ASN A 370 -2.34 -50.02 -21.90
CA ASN A 370 -3.63 -50.69 -21.83
C ASN A 370 -3.46 -52.17 -21.40
N ASN A 371 -4.21 -52.58 -20.39
CA ASN A 371 -4.14 -53.92 -19.78
C ASN A 371 -2.73 -54.30 -19.26
N VAL A 372 -2.00 -53.34 -18.71
CA VAL A 372 -0.66 -53.53 -18.15
C VAL A 372 -0.65 -53.08 -16.69
N ALA A 373 0.06 -53.81 -15.82
CA ALA A 373 0.21 -53.42 -14.41
C ALA A 373 0.94 -52.08 -14.28
N LYS A 374 0.49 -51.25 -13.32
CA LYS A 374 1.08 -49.93 -13.06
C LYS A 374 2.60 -49.97 -12.90
N ALA A 375 3.14 -50.99 -12.22
CA ALA A 375 4.58 -51.17 -12.03
C ALA A 375 5.36 -51.28 -13.34
N LEU A 376 4.86 -52.03 -14.31
CA LEU A 376 5.49 -52.20 -15.63
C LEU A 376 5.43 -50.92 -16.47
N ILE A 377 4.37 -50.13 -16.31
CA ILE A 377 4.30 -48.80 -16.95
C ILE A 377 5.37 -47.88 -16.35
N ILE A 378 5.54 -47.87 -15.01
CA ILE A 378 6.57 -47.09 -14.33
C ILE A 378 7.97 -47.52 -14.79
N GLU A 379 8.26 -48.81 -14.87
CA GLU A 379 9.53 -49.34 -15.40
C GLU A 379 9.79 -48.85 -16.85
N GLY A 380 8.76 -48.85 -17.70
CA GLY A 380 8.85 -48.29 -19.04
C GLY A 380 9.11 -46.78 -19.07
N ILE A 381 8.50 -46.02 -18.18
CA ILE A 381 8.73 -44.59 -18.01
C ILE A 381 10.19 -44.32 -17.58
N GLU A 382 10.69 -45.10 -16.62
CA GLU A 382 12.07 -45.00 -16.12
C GLU A 382 13.10 -45.38 -17.18
N ALA A 383 12.83 -46.45 -17.96
CA ALA A 383 13.67 -46.86 -19.08
C ALA A 383 13.77 -45.78 -20.17
N MET A 384 12.75 -44.96 -20.34
CA MET A 384 12.77 -43.82 -21.26
C MET A 384 13.49 -42.58 -20.69
N GLY A 385 13.95 -42.62 -19.46
CA GLY A 385 14.60 -41.50 -18.79
C GLY A 385 13.67 -40.28 -18.67
N LEU A 386 12.38 -40.51 -18.30
CA LEU A 386 11.45 -39.43 -17.96
C LEU A 386 11.62 -39.05 -16.49
N ASP A 387 11.52 -37.76 -16.19
CA ASP A 387 11.78 -37.26 -14.87
C ASP A 387 10.59 -37.42 -13.92
N LYS A 388 10.85 -37.69 -12.66
CA LYS A 388 9.86 -37.52 -11.59
C LYS A 388 9.61 -36.03 -11.32
N ILE A 389 8.37 -35.68 -11.08
CA ILE A 389 7.96 -34.36 -10.58
C ILE A 389 7.35 -34.59 -9.21
N ASP A 390 7.86 -33.91 -8.20
CA ASP A 390 7.52 -34.11 -6.80
C ASP A 390 7.61 -35.61 -6.38
N ASP A 391 8.73 -36.24 -6.77
CA ASP A 391 9.04 -37.64 -6.51
C ASP A 391 8.02 -38.64 -7.08
N SER A 392 7.17 -38.24 -8.03
CA SER A 392 6.09 -39.06 -8.62
C SER A 392 6.03 -38.92 -10.12
N TYR A 393 5.51 -39.99 -10.79
CA TYR A 393 5.11 -39.97 -12.17
C TYR A 393 3.59 -39.74 -12.36
N ASP A 394 2.87 -39.35 -11.31
CA ASP A 394 1.42 -39.16 -11.35
C ASP A 394 0.97 -38.17 -12.44
N TYR A 395 1.77 -37.17 -12.78
CA TYR A 395 1.49 -36.21 -13.85
C TYR A 395 1.43 -36.85 -15.27
N LEU A 396 1.99 -38.03 -15.44
CA LEU A 396 1.89 -38.89 -16.67
C LEU A 396 0.79 -39.92 -16.48
N LEU A 397 0.76 -40.64 -15.35
CA LEU A 397 -0.13 -41.77 -15.11
C LEU A 397 -1.61 -41.36 -14.97
N ARG A 398 -1.90 -40.12 -14.57
CA ARG A 398 -3.26 -39.58 -14.45
C ARG A 398 -3.75 -38.88 -15.72
N MET A 399 -3.01 -38.96 -16.81
CA MET A 399 -3.45 -38.37 -18.08
C MET A 399 -4.71 -39.05 -18.59
N PRO A 400 -5.76 -38.29 -18.99
CA PRO A 400 -6.96 -38.89 -19.56
C PRO A 400 -6.66 -39.59 -20.88
N ILE A 401 -7.36 -40.72 -21.18
CA ILE A 401 -7.14 -41.53 -22.40
C ILE A 401 -7.29 -40.67 -23.67
N TYR A 402 -8.24 -39.73 -23.70
CA TYR A 402 -8.44 -38.84 -24.84
C TYR A 402 -7.26 -37.90 -25.11
N SER A 403 -6.36 -37.72 -24.13
CA SER A 403 -5.14 -36.93 -24.31
C SER A 403 -3.97 -37.71 -24.92
N LEU A 404 -4.12 -39.01 -25.14
CA LEU A 404 -3.10 -39.90 -25.72
C LEU A 404 -3.26 -40.00 -27.25
N THR A 405 -3.50 -38.88 -27.93
CA THR A 405 -3.78 -38.81 -29.36
C THR A 405 -2.69 -38.04 -30.11
N LYS A 406 -2.63 -38.21 -31.45
CA LYS A 406 -1.69 -37.44 -32.28
C LYS A 406 -1.96 -35.92 -32.22
N GLU A 407 -3.22 -35.56 -32.19
CA GLU A 407 -3.63 -34.15 -32.10
C GLU A 407 -3.11 -33.51 -30.79
N MET A 408 -3.22 -34.22 -29.67
CA MET A 408 -2.71 -33.76 -28.40
C MET A 408 -1.18 -33.69 -28.37
N TYR A 409 -0.49 -34.65 -29.02
CA TYR A 409 0.96 -34.60 -29.17
C TYR A 409 1.42 -33.35 -29.92
N GLU A 410 0.78 -33.03 -31.07
CA GLU A 410 1.13 -31.81 -31.83
C GLU A 410 0.84 -30.54 -31.01
N LYS A 411 -0.27 -30.49 -30.29
CA LYS A 411 -0.58 -29.35 -29.36
C LYS A 411 0.48 -29.17 -28.28
N ILE A 412 0.88 -30.24 -27.59
CA ILE A 412 1.93 -30.19 -26.55
C ILE A 412 3.27 -29.74 -27.16
N LYS A 413 3.57 -30.14 -28.40
CA LYS A 413 4.77 -29.72 -29.11
C LYS A 413 4.74 -28.20 -29.40
N GLU A 414 3.59 -27.67 -29.81
CA GLU A 414 3.40 -26.21 -29.98
C GLU A 414 3.55 -25.48 -28.64
N ASP A 415 2.89 -25.96 -27.60
CA ASP A 415 2.99 -25.38 -26.24
C ASP A 415 4.44 -25.41 -25.70
N PHE A 416 5.18 -26.52 -26.01
CA PHE A 416 6.59 -26.62 -25.62
C PHE A 416 7.47 -25.59 -26.35
N LEU A 417 7.26 -25.38 -27.64
CA LEU A 417 8.01 -24.41 -28.43
C LEU A 417 7.69 -22.97 -27.99
N ALA A 418 6.41 -22.66 -27.73
CA ALA A 418 5.98 -21.39 -27.22
C ALA A 418 6.61 -21.10 -25.86
N LYS A 419 6.54 -22.06 -24.92
CA LYS A 419 7.14 -21.93 -23.59
C LYS A 419 8.66 -21.73 -23.65
N LYS A 420 9.34 -22.41 -24.56
CA LYS A 420 10.78 -22.25 -24.78
C LYS A 420 11.14 -20.83 -25.26
N GLU A 421 10.30 -20.26 -26.11
CA GLU A 421 10.51 -18.87 -26.58
C GLU A 421 10.21 -17.85 -25.47
N GLU A 422 9.16 -18.07 -24.67
CA GLU A 422 8.88 -17.25 -23.48
C GLU A 422 10.08 -17.21 -22.51
N ILE A 423 10.69 -18.39 -22.25
CA ILE A 423 11.89 -18.49 -21.40
C ILE A 423 13.03 -17.66 -21.96
N LYS A 424 13.33 -17.76 -23.27
CA LYS A 424 14.41 -16.98 -23.88
C LYS A 424 14.16 -15.47 -23.78
N ILE A 425 12.91 -15.04 -24.01
CA ILE A 425 12.54 -13.63 -23.86
C ILE A 425 12.80 -13.18 -22.43
N LEU A 426 12.35 -13.95 -21.44
CA LEU A 426 12.56 -13.62 -20.03
C LEU A 426 14.04 -13.64 -19.65
N GLU A 427 14.84 -14.59 -20.15
CA GLU A 427 16.30 -14.64 -19.93
C GLU A 427 16.99 -13.39 -20.46
N ALA A 428 16.56 -12.89 -21.61
CA ALA A 428 17.11 -11.69 -22.26
C ALA A 428 16.62 -10.38 -21.62
N THR A 429 15.48 -10.40 -20.91
CA THR A 429 14.89 -9.18 -20.31
C THR A 429 15.72 -8.71 -19.11
N ASP A 430 16.15 -7.45 -19.11
CA ASP A 430 16.79 -6.84 -17.93
C ASP A 430 15.76 -6.70 -16.80
N PRO A 431 16.10 -7.01 -15.54
CA PRO A 431 15.22 -6.74 -14.39
C PRO A 431 14.76 -5.29 -14.26
N LYS A 432 15.49 -4.32 -14.84
CA LYS A 432 15.04 -2.92 -14.90
C LYS A 432 13.84 -2.71 -15.85
N ASP A 433 13.62 -3.62 -16.81
CA ASP A 433 12.56 -3.54 -17.83
C ASP A 433 11.34 -4.42 -17.47
N MET A 434 11.37 -5.13 -16.35
CA MET A 434 10.29 -5.96 -15.83
C MET A 434 9.28 -5.15 -15.03
#